data_f54cd319912fee2defd46d661511f9c7
#
_entry.id   f54cd319912fee2defd46d661511f9c7
#
_cell.length_a   1.000
_cell.length_b   1.000
_cell.length_c   1.000
_cell.angle_alpha   90.00
_cell.angle_beta   90.00
_cell.angle_gamma   90.00
#
_symmetry.space_group_name_H-M   'P 1'
#
loop_
_entity.id
_entity.type
_entity.pdbx_description
1 polymer ?
#
loop_
_entity_poly.entity_id
_entity_poly.type
_entity_poly.pdbx_seq_one_letter_code
_entity_poly.pdbx_strand_id
1 'polypeptide(L)'
;MNEINLEKIGAFISEKRRALGMTQKDLAEKLFLSDKAVSKWERGLSLPDVSVLMPLALVLGVTVTELLEGEEIKTEEPISVERTEQVVQKAISLSENPSARARRFHKKNLPVWLAMTIAAVVEFLLMMWLGCSAITLFSNLLTLQILGVLFAAYFWLFAPERLPSYYDENRMNVFVDGIFHMNMPGVYFNNRNWRHILHVCRIWSLLASVASAPVFFLLDLIPGKLQYISTLVALIFYLLGLFIPLAYVAKKYE
;
A
#
# COMPACT_ATOMS: atom_id res chain seq x y z
N MET A 1 25.54 -2.23 4.56
CA MET A 1 24.38 -1.30 4.60
C MET A 1 24.33 -0.82 6.04
N ASN A 2 24.72 0.43 6.32
CA ASN A 2 24.60 0.98 7.68
C ASN A 2 23.10 1.11 7.99
N GLU A 3 22.64 0.37 8.99
CA GLU A 3 21.29 0.56 9.53
C GLU A 3 21.20 1.95 10.16
N ILE A 4 20.09 2.63 9.92
CA ILE A 4 19.82 3.95 10.52
C ILE A 4 19.63 3.76 12.01
N ASN A 5 20.53 4.32 12.82
CA ASN A 5 20.44 4.23 14.28
C ASN A 5 19.56 5.37 14.81
N LEU A 6 18.29 5.05 15.08
CA LEU A 6 17.29 6.01 15.57
C LEU A 6 17.65 6.64 16.91
N GLU A 7 18.29 5.88 17.80
CA GLU A 7 18.69 6.35 19.13
C GLU A 7 19.82 7.39 19.00
N LYS A 8 20.79 7.14 18.11
CA LYS A 8 21.91 8.05 17.86
C LYS A 8 21.40 9.38 17.28
N ILE A 9 20.50 9.31 16.31
CA ILE A 9 19.85 10.50 15.70
C ILE A 9 19.04 11.27 16.75
N GLY A 10 18.26 10.58 17.56
CA GLY A 10 17.45 11.19 18.61
C GLY A 10 18.30 11.90 19.67
N ALA A 11 19.37 11.25 20.12
CA ALA A 11 20.34 11.84 21.05
C ALA A 11 20.98 13.11 20.46
N PHE A 12 21.38 13.07 19.18
CA PHE A 12 21.97 14.21 18.47
C PHE A 12 20.99 15.38 18.34
N ILE A 13 19.73 15.13 17.99
CA ILE A 13 18.67 16.17 17.95
C ILE A 13 18.54 16.83 19.34
N SER A 14 18.47 16.02 20.39
CA SER A 14 18.34 16.50 21.78
C SER A 14 19.54 17.34 22.21
N GLU A 15 20.76 16.89 21.89
CA GLU A 15 22.00 17.59 22.17
C GLU A 15 22.04 18.96 21.50
N LYS A 16 21.80 19.01 20.18
CA LYS A 16 21.83 20.27 19.40
C LYS A 16 20.74 21.25 19.85
N ARG A 17 19.53 20.75 20.11
CA ARG A 17 18.45 21.60 20.64
C ARG A 17 18.84 22.21 22.00
N ARG A 18 19.39 21.41 22.92
CA ARG A 18 19.82 21.89 24.24
C ARG A 18 20.98 22.88 24.15
N ALA A 19 21.94 22.66 23.26
CA ALA A 19 23.04 23.58 23.01
C ALA A 19 22.55 24.96 22.54
N LEU A 20 21.41 25.01 21.84
CA LEU A 20 20.73 26.24 21.44
C LEU A 20 19.78 26.82 22.51
N GLY A 21 19.73 26.24 23.73
CA GLY A 21 18.89 26.69 24.84
C GLY A 21 17.40 26.49 24.63
N MET A 22 16.98 25.69 23.63
CA MET A 22 15.57 25.47 23.30
C MET A 22 14.96 24.33 24.12
N THR A 23 13.69 24.47 24.51
CA THR A 23 12.84 23.36 24.98
C THR A 23 12.32 22.53 23.80
N GLN A 24 11.79 21.31 24.04
CA GLN A 24 11.14 20.53 23.00
C GLN A 24 9.95 21.27 22.37
N LYS A 25 9.26 22.06 23.20
CA LYS A 25 8.13 22.89 22.77
C LYS A 25 8.60 24.03 21.84
N ASP A 26 9.69 24.71 22.17
CA ASP A 26 10.23 25.78 21.34
C ASP A 26 10.69 25.27 19.96
N LEU A 27 11.31 24.08 19.91
CA LEU A 27 11.69 23.45 18.65
C LEU A 27 10.46 23.05 17.84
N ALA A 28 9.43 22.50 18.49
CA ALA A 28 8.18 22.12 17.85
C ALA A 28 7.45 23.34 17.26
N GLU A 29 7.37 24.45 17.99
CA GLU A 29 6.77 25.70 17.53
C GLU A 29 7.48 26.27 16.29
N LYS A 30 8.82 26.24 16.26
CA LYS A 30 9.62 26.68 15.09
C LYS A 30 9.38 25.82 13.85
N LEU A 31 9.01 24.55 14.04
CA LEU A 31 8.74 23.60 12.96
C LEU A 31 7.25 23.46 12.64
N PHE A 32 6.37 24.21 13.33
CA PHE A 32 4.91 24.10 13.23
C PHE A 32 4.38 22.68 13.52
N LEU A 33 4.98 22.03 14.52
CA LEU A 33 4.66 20.66 14.93
C LEU A 33 4.26 20.58 16.41
N SER A 34 3.85 19.39 16.85
CA SER A 34 3.60 19.14 18.28
C SER A 34 4.89 18.80 19.04
N ASP A 35 4.98 19.18 20.30
CA ASP A 35 6.05 18.80 21.24
C ASP A 35 6.20 17.27 21.35
N LYS A 36 5.09 16.53 21.21
CA LYS A 36 5.09 15.06 21.19
C LYS A 36 5.87 14.49 20.01
N ALA A 37 5.87 15.15 18.86
CA ALA A 37 6.65 14.72 17.69
C ALA A 37 8.15 14.83 17.99
N VAL A 38 8.61 15.99 18.48
CA VAL A 38 9.99 16.22 18.89
C VAL A 38 10.42 15.23 19.98
N SER A 39 9.56 15.00 20.98
CA SER A 39 9.81 14.03 22.04
C SER A 39 10.00 12.59 21.53
N LYS A 40 9.23 12.18 20.51
CA LYS A 40 9.39 10.86 19.88
C LYS A 40 10.74 10.73 19.16
N TRP A 41 11.13 11.77 18.43
CA TRP A 41 12.42 11.78 17.73
C TRP A 41 13.59 11.68 18.70
N GLU A 42 13.60 12.51 19.75
CA GLU A 42 14.68 12.53 20.75
C GLU A 42 14.80 11.22 21.54
N ARG A 43 13.73 10.44 21.65
CA ARG A 43 13.74 9.11 22.27
C ARG A 43 14.05 7.97 21.28
N GLY A 44 14.32 8.30 20.01
CA GLY A 44 14.58 7.29 18.98
C GLY A 44 13.36 6.44 18.60
N LEU A 45 12.13 6.89 18.92
CA LEU A 45 10.91 6.15 18.61
C LEU A 45 10.41 6.35 17.18
N SER A 46 10.83 7.42 16.52
CA SER A 46 10.53 7.69 15.11
C SER A 46 11.54 8.66 14.52
N LEU A 47 11.71 8.64 13.20
CA LEU A 47 12.43 9.68 12.48
C LEU A 47 11.53 10.88 12.22
N PRO A 48 12.12 12.10 12.06
CA PRO A 48 11.45 13.20 11.41
C PRO A 48 11.04 12.84 9.99
N ASP A 49 9.87 13.33 9.55
CA ASP A 49 9.45 13.21 8.15
C ASP A 49 10.45 13.94 7.23
N VAL A 50 10.60 13.45 5.99
CA VAL A 50 11.53 14.01 5.02
C VAL A 50 11.28 15.50 4.76
N SER A 51 10.00 15.91 4.79
CA SER A 51 9.60 17.31 4.66
C SER A 51 10.10 18.21 5.80
N VAL A 52 10.37 17.62 6.96
CA VAL A 52 10.81 18.31 8.17
C VAL A 52 12.33 18.28 8.34
N LEU A 53 13.04 17.35 7.69
CA LEU A 53 14.50 17.19 7.86
C LEU A 53 15.28 18.47 7.54
N MET A 54 14.97 19.13 6.42
CA MET A 54 15.64 20.37 6.04
C MET A 54 15.34 21.54 7.01
N PRO A 55 14.06 21.84 7.35
CA PRO A 55 13.74 22.82 8.39
C PRO A 55 14.37 22.51 9.74
N LEU A 56 14.38 21.25 10.17
CA LEU A 56 14.99 20.82 11.42
C LEU A 56 16.50 21.05 11.42
N ALA A 57 17.19 20.67 10.35
CA ALA A 57 18.62 20.88 10.19
C ALA A 57 18.98 22.38 10.24
N LEU A 58 18.20 23.22 9.56
CA LEU A 58 18.37 24.68 9.58
C LEU A 58 18.17 25.28 10.98
N VAL A 59 17.14 24.85 11.70
CA VAL A 59 16.86 25.34 13.07
C VAL A 59 17.95 24.89 14.06
N LEU A 60 18.49 23.68 13.89
CA LEU A 60 19.56 23.15 14.76
C LEU A 60 20.96 23.60 14.34
N GLY A 61 21.12 24.25 13.19
CA GLY A 61 22.42 24.70 12.70
C GLY A 61 23.35 23.57 12.24
N VAL A 62 22.78 22.47 11.76
CA VAL A 62 23.51 21.30 11.27
C VAL A 62 23.13 20.97 9.83
N THR A 63 23.91 20.13 9.17
CA THR A 63 23.54 19.60 7.85
C THR A 63 22.55 18.44 7.98
N VAL A 64 21.78 18.17 6.93
CA VAL A 64 20.88 17.00 6.90
C VAL A 64 21.67 15.70 7.02
N THR A 65 22.90 15.66 6.51
CA THR A 65 23.80 14.49 6.62
C THR A 65 24.19 14.23 8.07
N GLU A 66 24.64 15.25 8.81
CA GLU A 66 24.96 15.16 10.24
C GLU A 66 23.73 14.73 11.05
N LEU A 67 22.56 15.27 10.70
CA LEU A 67 21.32 14.91 11.35
C LEU A 67 20.99 13.42 11.16
N LEU A 68 21.19 12.87 9.95
CA LEU A 68 20.91 11.46 9.62
C LEU A 68 22.01 10.50 10.12
N GLU A 69 23.25 10.95 10.25
CA GLU A 69 24.34 10.16 10.83
C GLU A 69 24.33 10.25 12.37
N GLY A 70 23.64 11.26 12.93
CA GLY A 70 23.55 11.49 14.38
C GLY A 70 24.88 11.92 15.00
N GLU A 71 25.74 12.59 14.23
CA GLU A 71 27.06 13.09 14.69
C GLU A 71 27.53 14.27 13.83
N GLU A 72 28.37 15.13 14.40
CA GLU A 72 29.07 16.18 13.67
C GLU A 72 30.13 15.59 12.73
N ILE A 73 30.06 15.97 11.46
CA ILE A 73 31.09 15.60 10.49
C ILE A 73 32.18 16.67 10.54
N LYS A 74 33.28 16.38 11.25
CA LYS A 74 34.48 17.22 11.21
C LYS A 74 35.06 17.18 9.79
N THR A 75 34.81 18.21 9.02
CA THR A 75 35.22 18.34 7.62
C THR A 75 36.71 18.67 7.57
N GLU A 76 37.59 17.68 7.51
CA GLU A 76 38.97 17.85 7.08
C GLU A 76 39.23 17.37 5.64
N GLU A 77 38.23 16.79 4.96
CA GLU A 77 38.32 16.42 3.55
C GLU A 77 37.18 17.01 2.72
N PRO A 78 37.46 17.48 1.50
CA PRO A 78 36.39 17.94 0.61
C PRO A 78 35.45 16.76 0.32
N ILE A 79 34.17 16.95 0.65
CA ILE A 79 33.11 15.95 0.40
C ILE A 79 33.19 15.60 -1.09
N SER A 80 33.52 14.36 -1.41
CA SER A 80 33.59 13.91 -2.80
C SER A 80 32.20 14.10 -3.44
N VAL A 81 32.17 14.63 -4.65
CA VAL A 81 30.94 14.88 -5.42
C VAL A 81 30.07 13.63 -5.47
N GLU A 82 30.69 12.44 -5.55
CA GLU A 82 30.01 11.13 -5.52
C GLU A 82 29.21 10.86 -4.23
N ARG A 83 29.74 11.30 -3.08
CA ARG A 83 29.03 11.10 -1.79
C ARG A 83 27.85 12.06 -1.67
N THR A 84 28.00 13.28 -2.20
CA THR A 84 26.90 14.25 -2.28
C THR A 84 25.81 13.77 -3.24
N GLU A 85 26.19 13.23 -4.40
CA GLU A 85 25.24 12.65 -5.35
C GLU A 85 24.49 11.45 -4.78
N GLN A 86 25.16 10.57 -4.04
CA GLN A 86 24.51 9.43 -3.37
C GLN A 86 23.53 9.87 -2.28
N VAL A 87 23.87 10.88 -1.47
CA VAL A 87 22.99 11.46 -0.45
C VAL A 87 21.82 12.18 -1.09
N VAL A 88 22.05 12.95 -2.16
CA VAL A 88 21.00 13.63 -2.92
C VAL A 88 20.10 12.62 -3.63
N GLN A 89 20.62 11.57 -4.26
CA GLN A 89 19.81 10.51 -4.86
C GLN A 89 19.02 9.74 -3.80
N LYS A 90 19.61 9.48 -2.63
CA LYS A 90 18.92 8.83 -1.51
C LYS A 90 17.84 9.74 -0.92
N ALA A 91 18.10 11.04 -0.78
CA ALA A 91 17.11 12.04 -0.38
C ALA A 91 16.00 12.21 -1.42
N ILE A 92 16.32 12.22 -2.71
CA ILE A 92 15.33 12.26 -3.80
C ILE A 92 14.49 10.99 -3.83
N SER A 93 15.09 9.81 -3.63
CA SER A 93 14.36 8.54 -3.56
C SER A 93 13.46 8.44 -2.32
N LEU A 94 13.83 9.07 -1.22
CA LEU A 94 13.03 9.22 0.00
C LEU A 94 11.98 10.33 -0.13
N SER A 95 12.27 11.39 -0.90
CA SER A 95 11.39 12.52 -1.16
C SER A 95 10.47 12.32 -2.36
N GLU A 96 10.46 11.14 -3.00
CA GLU A 96 9.40 10.82 -3.96
C GLU A 96 8.07 11.00 -3.25
N ASN A 97 7.45 12.16 -3.50
CA ASN A 97 6.13 12.54 -2.99
C ASN A 97 5.22 11.32 -3.06
N PRO A 98 4.55 10.93 -1.97
CA PRO A 98 3.60 9.81 -2.00
C PRO A 98 2.62 9.91 -3.18
N SER A 99 2.25 11.15 -3.55
CA SER A 99 1.43 11.44 -4.73
C SER A 99 2.14 11.17 -6.08
N ALA A 100 3.44 11.43 -6.19
CA ALA A 100 4.20 11.13 -7.41
C ALA A 100 4.45 9.62 -7.57
N ARG A 101 4.71 8.92 -6.46
CA ARG A 101 4.83 7.46 -6.42
C ARG A 101 3.50 6.78 -6.76
N ALA A 102 2.39 7.26 -6.20
CA ALA A 102 1.05 6.82 -6.54
C ALA A 102 0.76 7.05 -8.03
N ARG A 103 1.03 8.25 -8.58
CA ARG A 103 0.83 8.54 -10.02
C ARG A 103 1.66 7.66 -10.94
N ARG A 104 2.90 7.33 -10.56
CA ARG A 104 3.77 6.43 -11.35
C ARG A 104 3.26 4.99 -11.31
N PHE A 105 2.76 4.56 -10.15
CA PHE A 105 2.13 3.26 -9.96
C PHE A 105 0.84 3.13 -10.78
N HIS A 106 -0.04 4.12 -10.74
CA HIS A 106 -1.25 4.19 -11.58
C HIS A 106 -0.93 4.04 -13.06
N LYS A 107 0.07 4.78 -13.58
CA LYS A 107 0.47 4.70 -15.00
C LYS A 107 0.95 3.30 -15.39
N LYS A 108 1.62 2.57 -14.49
CA LYS A 108 2.12 1.22 -14.78
C LYS A 108 1.01 0.17 -14.82
N ASN A 109 0.05 0.26 -13.94
CA ASN A 109 -0.99 -0.76 -13.79
C ASN A 109 -2.29 -0.46 -14.54
N LEU A 110 -2.49 0.79 -14.95
CA LEU A 110 -3.65 1.21 -15.73
C LEU A 110 -3.89 0.36 -16.98
N PRO A 111 -2.87 0.04 -17.83
CA PRO A 111 -3.08 -0.77 -19.01
C PRO A 111 -3.57 -2.19 -18.69
N VAL A 112 -3.12 -2.78 -17.59
CA VAL A 112 -3.58 -4.11 -17.16
C VAL A 112 -5.05 -4.05 -16.76
N TRP A 113 -5.43 -3.07 -15.96
CA TRP A 113 -6.83 -2.88 -15.55
C TRP A 113 -7.74 -2.58 -16.75
N LEU A 114 -7.31 -1.74 -17.69
CA LEU A 114 -8.06 -1.46 -18.93
C LEU A 114 -8.22 -2.72 -19.78
N ALA A 115 -7.16 -3.52 -19.95
CA ALA A 115 -7.23 -4.77 -20.70
C ALA A 115 -8.22 -5.77 -20.08
N MET A 116 -8.23 -5.89 -18.74
CA MET A 116 -9.21 -6.72 -18.02
C MET A 116 -10.65 -6.22 -18.25
N THR A 117 -10.86 -4.92 -18.16
CA THR A 117 -12.19 -4.33 -18.35
C THR A 117 -12.70 -4.53 -19.78
N ILE A 118 -11.83 -4.33 -20.78
CA ILE A 118 -12.15 -4.58 -22.18
C ILE A 118 -12.47 -6.07 -22.40
N ALA A 119 -11.65 -6.98 -21.86
CA ALA A 119 -11.89 -8.41 -21.96
C ALA A 119 -13.25 -8.80 -21.37
N ALA A 120 -13.59 -8.31 -20.17
CA ALA A 120 -14.89 -8.56 -19.55
C ALA A 120 -16.07 -8.07 -20.40
N VAL A 121 -15.95 -6.88 -21.01
CA VAL A 121 -16.99 -6.36 -21.93
C VAL A 121 -17.11 -7.23 -23.18
N VAL A 122 -15.99 -7.62 -23.79
CA VAL A 122 -15.99 -8.48 -24.99
C VAL A 122 -16.61 -9.85 -24.66
N GLU A 123 -16.27 -10.43 -23.52
CA GLU A 123 -16.86 -11.71 -23.06
C GLU A 123 -18.37 -11.58 -22.85
N PHE A 124 -18.82 -10.51 -22.21
CA PHE A 124 -20.26 -10.27 -22.01
C PHE A 124 -21.01 -10.17 -23.35
N LEU A 125 -20.46 -9.42 -24.32
CA LEU A 125 -21.05 -9.29 -25.65
C LEU A 125 -21.04 -10.64 -26.41
N LEU A 126 -19.98 -11.41 -26.29
CA LEU A 126 -19.88 -12.75 -26.89
C LEU A 126 -20.92 -13.69 -26.31
N MET A 127 -21.09 -13.73 -24.99
CA MET A 127 -22.10 -14.54 -24.32
C MET A 127 -23.53 -14.15 -24.75
N MET A 128 -23.78 -12.86 -24.90
CA MET A 128 -25.04 -12.36 -25.43
C MET A 128 -25.27 -12.82 -26.89
N TRP A 129 -24.24 -12.79 -27.73
CA TRP A 129 -24.31 -13.26 -29.12
C TRP A 129 -24.51 -14.78 -29.20
N LEU A 130 -23.95 -15.55 -28.29
CA LEU A 130 -24.13 -17.01 -28.18
C LEU A 130 -25.53 -17.42 -27.70
N GLY A 131 -26.39 -16.45 -27.31
CA GLY A 131 -27.77 -16.69 -26.92
C GLY A 131 -27.94 -17.24 -25.50
N CYS A 132 -26.98 -16.93 -24.60
CA CYS A 132 -27.11 -17.28 -23.18
C CYS A 132 -28.35 -16.66 -22.54
N SER A 133 -28.89 -17.33 -21.52
CA SER A 133 -30.11 -16.85 -20.85
C SER A 133 -29.90 -15.45 -20.21
N ALA A 134 -30.96 -14.64 -20.20
CA ALA A 134 -30.92 -13.31 -19.58
C ALA A 134 -30.55 -13.37 -18.09
N ILE A 135 -30.96 -14.43 -17.38
CA ILE A 135 -30.62 -14.62 -15.97
C ILE A 135 -29.10 -14.83 -15.81
N THR A 136 -28.51 -15.70 -16.63
CA THR A 136 -27.06 -15.96 -16.60
C THR A 136 -26.27 -14.68 -16.93
N LEU A 137 -26.68 -13.94 -17.95
CA LEU A 137 -26.01 -12.71 -18.38
C LEU A 137 -26.08 -11.60 -17.33
N PHE A 138 -27.29 -11.21 -16.92
CA PHE A 138 -27.50 -10.00 -16.14
C PHE A 138 -27.42 -10.23 -14.63
N SER A 139 -27.91 -11.38 -14.13
CA SER A 139 -27.90 -11.63 -12.68
C SER A 139 -26.58 -12.21 -12.19
N ASN A 140 -25.91 -13.02 -12.98
CA ASN A 140 -24.74 -13.77 -12.53
C ASN A 140 -23.44 -13.20 -13.11
N LEU A 141 -23.28 -13.26 -14.44
CA LEU A 141 -22.04 -12.87 -15.11
C LEU A 141 -21.75 -11.37 -14.93
N LEU A 142 -22.69 -10.52 -15.28
CA LEU A 142 -22.50 -9.05 -15.21
C LEU A 142 -22.22 -8.60 -13.76
N THR A 143 -22.95 -9.16 -12.78
CA THR A 143 -22.74 -8.83 -11.36
C THR A 143 -21.32 -9.19 -10.92
N LEU A 144 -20.85 -10.41 -11.24
CA LEU A 144 -19.51 -10.84 -10.86
C LEU A 144 -18.42 -10.06 -11.61
N GLN A 145 -18.62 -9.77 -12.91
CA GLN A 145 -17.69 -8.96 -13.68
C GLN A 145 -17.59 -7.52 -13.15
N ILE A 146 -18.70 -6.88 -12.82
CA ILE A 146 -18.70 -5.53 -12.23
C ILE A 146 -17.95 -5.56 -10.88
N LEU A 147 -18.26 -6.49 -10.01
CA LEU A 147 -17.56 -6.64 -8.72
C LEU A 147 -16.06 -6.90 -8.93
N GLY A 148 -15.70 -7.79 -9.86
CA GLY A 148 -14.31 -8.08 -10.19
C GLY A 148 -13.56 -6.86 -10.71
N VAL A 149 -14.15 -6.08 -11.61
CA VAL A 149 -13.55 -4.86 -12.20
C VAL A 149 -13.42 -3.75 -11.16
N LEU A 150 -14.43 -3.54 -10.29
CA LEU A 150 -14.37 -2.55 -9.21
C LEU A 150 -13.32 -2.93 -8.16
N PHE A 151 -13.28 -4.20 -7.78
CA PHE A 151 -12.27 -4.72 -6.86
C PHE A 151 -10.86 -4.62 -7.46
N ALA A 152 -10.73 -4.94 -8.76
CA ALA A 152 -9.50 -4.72 -9.51
C ALA A 152 -9.10 -3.25 -9.55
N ALA A 153 -10.03 -2.32 -9.80
CA ALA A 153 -9.74 -0.89 -9.80
C ALA A 153 -9.08 -0.47 -8.48
N TYR A 154 -9.63 -0.91 -7.34
CA TYR A 154 -9.02 -0.61 -6.05
C TYR A 154 -7.63 -1.23 -5.91
N PHE A 155 -7.47 -2.54 -6.07
CA PHE A 155 -6.19 -3.23 -5.78
C PHE A 155 -5.09 -3.01 -6.83
N TRP A 156 -5.44 -2.68 -8.07
CA TRP A 156 -4.46 -2.38 -9.13
C TRP A 156 -4.12 -0.89 -9.24
N LEU A 157 -5.04 0.01 -8.89
CA LEU A 157 -4.84 1.45 -9.08
C LEU A 157 -4.65 2.22 -7.79
N PHE A 158 -5.36 1.87 -6.71
CA PHE A 158 -5.44 2.71 -5.51
C PHE A 158 -4.75 2.11 -4.29
N ALA A 159 -4.82 0.80 -4.08
CA ALA A 159 -4.29 0.17 -2.88
C ALA A 159 -2.80 0.47 -2.68
N PRO A 160 -2.38 0.88 -1.48
CA PRO A 160 -0.99 1.21 -1.18
C PRO A 160 -0.11 -0.05 -1.27
N GLU A 161 1.09 0.07 -1.86
CA GLU A 161 2.07 -1.03 -1.92
C GLU A 161 2.68 -1.35 -0.55
N ARG A 162 2.68 -0.38 0.36
CA ARG A 162 3.15 -0.53 1.73
C ARG A 162 2.17 0.13 2.69
N LEU A 163 1.95 -0.54 3.80
CA LEU A 163 1.19 0.01 4.91
C LEU A 163 2.01 1.06 5.68
N PRO A 164 1.36 2.04 6.30
CA PRO A 164 1.99 2.92 7.28
C PRO A 164 2.66 2.10 8.41
N SER A 165 3.76 2.63 8.98
CA SER A 165 4.57 1.92 9.99
C SER A 165 3.77 1.49 11.23
N TYR A 166 2.72 2.24 11.57
CA TYR A 166 1.88 1.88 12.73
C TYR A 166 1.21 0.51 12.62
N TYR A 167 1.06 -0.07 11.40
CA TYR A 167 0.57 -1.44 11.22
C TYR A 167 1.61 -2.49 11.64
N ASP A 168 2.91 -2.17 11.49
CA ASP A 168 3.99 -3.06 11.94
C ASP A 168 4.20 -2.98 13.46
N GLU A 169 3.91 -1.81 14.06
CA GLU A 169 4.07 -1.54 15.50
C GLU A 169 2.86 -2.00 16.35
N ASN A 170 1.66 -2.03 15.74
CA ASN A 170 0.41 -2.34 16.43
C ASN A 170 -0.28 -3.53 15.75
N ARG A 171 -0.76 -4.47 16.55
CA ARG A 171 -1.51 -5.62 16.05
C ARG A 171 -2.91 -5.22 15.61
N MET A 172 -3.02 -4.72 14.37
CA MET A 172 -4.28 -4.28 13.80
C MET A 172 -4.86 -5.33 12.87
N ASN A 173 -6.08 -5.79 13.17
CA ASN A 173 -6.84 -6.73 12.36
C ASN A 173 -7.77 -6.07 11.34
N VAL A 174 -7.76 -4.75 11.28
CA VAL A 174 -8.55 -3.94 10.34
C VAL A 174 -7.62 -3.10 9.49
N PHE A 175 -7.75 -3.22 8.18
CA PHE A 175 -7.14 -2.31 7.22
C PHE A 175 -8.18 -1.29 6.78
N VAL A 176 -7.83 -0.01 6.81
CA VAL A 176 -8.69 1.12 6.43
C VAL A 176 -7.94 2.00 5.45
N ASP A 177 -8.55 2.24 4.30
CA ASP A 177 -8.05 3.17 3.27
C ASP A 177 -9.24 3.92 2.66
N GLY A 178 -9.52 5.11 3.16
CA GLY A 178 -10.69 5.89 2.79
C GLY A 178 -12.00 5.15 3.07
N ILE A 179 -12.74 4.85 2.00
CA ILE A 179 -14.02 4.10 2.07
C ILE A 179 -13.81 2.58 2.10
N PHE A 180 -12.61 2.09 1.80
CA PHE A 180 -12.33 0.67 1.76
C PHE A 180 -11.91 0.17 3.16
N HIS A 181 -12.67 -0.76 3.69
CA HIS A 181 -12.41 -1.38 4.98
C HIS A 181 -12.32 -2.90 4.81
N MET A 182 -11.22 -3.49 5.27
CA MET A 182 -11.03 -4.93 5.30
C MET A 182 -10.78 -5.37 6.75
N ASN A 183 -11.70 -6.15 7.31
CA ASN A 183 -11.55 -6.75 8.62
C ASN A 183 -11.29 -8.25 8.46
N MET A 184 -10.19 -8.74 9.04
CA MET A 184 -9.82 -10.15 9.00
C MET A 184 -9.61 -10.66 10.43
N PRO A 185 -10.63 -11.25 11.07
CA PRO A 185 -10.50 -11.78 12.42
C PRO A 185 -9.38 -12.83 12.53
N GLY A 186 -8.49 -12.66 13.52
CA GLY A 186 -7.38 -13.57 13.74
C GLY A 186 -6.17 -13.38 12.82
N VAL A 187 -6.14 -12.29 12.04
CA VAL A 187 -5.00 -11.88 11.21
C VAL A 187 -4.64 -10.44 11.53
N TYR A 188 -3.36 -10.15 11.69
CA TYR A 188 -2.86 -8.79 11.87
C TYR A 188 -2.16 -8.32 10.61
N PHE A 189 -2.57 -7.15 10.11
CA PHE A 189 -1.97 -6.54 8.93
C PHE A 189 -0.61 -5.96 9.28
N ASN A 190 0.40 -6.25 8.44
CA ASN A 190 1.75 -5.70 8.52
C ASN A 190 2.37 -5.66 7.13
N ASN A 191 3.51 -4.98 6.97
CA ASN A 191 4.16 -4.85 5.66
C ASN A 191 4.72 -6.17 5.12
N ARG A 192 4.91 -7.19 5.99
CA ARG A 192 5.39 -8.50 5.59
C ARG A 192 4.30 -9.29 4.87
N ASN A 193 3.07 -9.33 5.43
CA ASN A 193 1.95 -10.06 4.82
C ASN A 193 1.18 -9.23 3.78
N TRP A 194 1.18 -7.89 3.87
CA TRP A 194 0.42 -7.01 2.99
C TRP A 194 0.73 -7.22 1.51
N ARG A 195 2.00 -7.36 1.15
CA ARG A 195 2.42 -7.62 -0.23
C ARG A 195 1.78 -8.88 -0.81
N HIS A 196 1.66 -9.92 0.00
CA HIS A 196 1.06 -11.20 -0.41
C HIS A 196 -0.45 -11.10 -0.49
N ILE A 197 -1.07 -10.36 0.43
CA ILE A 197 -2.51 -10.04 0.42
C ILE A 197 -2.87 -9.31 -0.88
N LEU A 198 -2.12 -8.25 -1.24
CA LEU A 198 -2.31 -7.53 -2.50
C LEU A 198 -2.21 -8.45 -3.73
N HIS A 199 -1.25 -9.37 -3.73
CA HIS A 199 -1.08 -10.30 -4.84
C HIS A 199 -2.29 -11.23 -5.01
N VAL A 200 -2.80 -11.80 -3.91
CA VAL A 200 -4.02 -12.63 -3.92
C VAL A 200 -5.22 -11.83 -4.42
N CYS A 201 -5.44 -10.62 -3.90
CA CYS A 201 -6.54 -9.77 -4.32
C CYS A 201 -6.47 -9.40 -5.82
N ARG A 202 -5.29 -9.13 -6.34
CA ARG A 202 -5.05 -8.85 -7.76
C ARG A 202 -5.34 -10.05 -8.65
N ILE A 203 -4.83 -11.24 -8.29
CA ILE A 203 -5.09 -12.45 -9.06
C ILE A 203 -6.59 -12.79 -9.03
N TRP A 204 -7.21 -12.74 -7.86
CA TRP A 204 -8.62 -13.03 -7.75
C TRP A 204 -9.48 -12.07 -8.57
N SER A 205 -9.18 -10.77 -8.55
CA SER A 205 -9.93 -9.79 -9.34
C SER A 205 -9.84 -10.05 -10.85
N LEU A 206 -8.68 -10.52 -11.33
CA LEU A 206 -8.48 -10.94 -12.71
C LEU A 206 -9.31 -12.18 -13.04
N LEU A 207 -9.28 -13.18 -12.18
CA LEU A 207 -10.05 -14.41 -12.36
C LEU A 207 -11.57 -14.14 -12.31
N ALA A 208 -12.02 -13.30 -11.38
CA ALA A 208 -13.44 -12.96 -11.26
C ALA A 208 -13.97 -12.16 -12.46
N SER A 209 -13.14 -11.28 -13.05
CA SER A 209 -13.57 -10.45 -14.18
C SER A 209 -13.47 -11.16 -15.53
N VAL A 210 -12.49 -12.04 -15.73
CA VAL A 210 -12.20 -12.65 -17.05
C VAL A 210 -12.54 -14.14 -17.08
N ALA A 211 -12.15 -14.93 -16.05
CA ALA A 211 -12.39 -16.38 -16.08
C ALA A 211 -13.81 -16.79 -15.72
N SER A 212 -14.70 -15.86 -15.36
CA SER A 212 -16.09 -16.17 -15.00
C SER A 212 -16.96 -16.52 -16.20
N ALA A 213 -16.75 -15.90 -17.36
CA ALA A 213 -17.59 -16.10 -18.54
C ALA A 213 -17.64 -17.55 -19.01
N PRO A 214 -16.52 -18.28 -19.22
CA PRO A 214 -16.61 -19.69 -19.63
C PRO A 214 -17.29 -20.57 -18.59
N VAL A 215 -17.16 -20.27 -17.29
CA VAL A 215 -17.85 -21.02 -16.24
C VAL A 215 -19.36 -20.82 -16.34
N PHE A 216 -19.83 -19.60 -16.44
CA PHE A 216 -21.26 -19.32 -16.54
C PHE A 216 -21.85 -19.80 -17.88
N PHE A 217 -21.07 -19.80 -18.97
CA PHE A 217 -21.49 -20.42 -20.23
C PHE A 217 -21.79 -21.91 -20.07
N LEU A 218 -20.87 -22.64 -19.42
CA LEU A 218 -21.09 -24.08 -19.16
C LEU A 218 -22.28 -24.33 -18.24
N LEU A 219 -22.51 -23.47 -17.25
CA LEU A 219 -23.63 -23.59 -16.33
C LEU A 219 -24.98 -23.28 -17.01
N ASP A 220 -24.98 -22.40 -18.02
CA ASP A 220 -26.18 -22.06 -18.78
C ASP A 220 -26.69 -23.24 -19.63
N LEU A 221 -25.84 -24.20 -19.97
CA LEU A 221 -26.20 -25.44 -20.65
C LEU A 221 -26.95 -26.42 -19.77
N ILE A 222 -26.97 -26.22 -18.44
CA ILE A 222 -27.65 -27.09 -17.48
C ILE A 222 -29.12 -26.68 -17.39
N PRO A 223 -30.08 -27.57 -17.67
CA PRO A 223 -31.49 -27.21 -17.69
C PRO A 223 -32.16 -27.12 -16.32
N GLY A 224 -33.14 -26.24 -16.20
CA GLY A 224 -34.11 -26.21 -15.10
C GLY A 224 -33.57 -25.82 -13.73
N LYS A 225 -34.13 -26.38 -12.69
CA LYS A 225 -33.77 -26.05 -11.29
C LYS A 225 -32.30 -26.32 -10.96
N LEU A 226 -31.66 -27.25 -11.63
CA LEU A 226 -30.26 -27.62 -11.39
C LEU A 226 -29.31 -26.45 -11.78
N GLN A 227 -29.66 -25.61 -12.74
CA GLN A 227 -28.92 -24.41 -13.14
C GLN A 227 -28.79 -23.43 -11.96
N TYR A 228 -29.85 -23.16 -11.22
CA TYR A 228 -29.79 -22.24 -10.07
C TYR A 228 -28.86 -22.76 -8.96
N ILE A 229 -28.92 -24.06 -8.68
CA ILE A 229 -28.06 -24.69 -7.68
C ILE A 229 -26.60 -24.62 -8.10
N SER A 230 -26.30 -24.98 -9.35
CA SER A 230 -24.92 -24.94 -9.87
C SER A 230 -24.35 -23.53 -9.93
N THR A 231 -25.18 -22.54 -10.28
CA THR A 231 -24.79 -21.12 -10.24
C THR A 231 -24.47 -20.66 -8.82
N LEU A 232 -25.31 -21.01 -7.84
CA LEU A 232 -25.06 -20.69 -6.43
C LEU A 232 -23.76 -21.33 -5.94
N VAL A 233 -23.51 -22.58 -6.29
CA VAL A 233 -22.27 -23.28 -5.97
C VAL A 233 -21.07 -22.57 -6.60
N ALA A 234 -21.15 -22.16 -7.86
CA ALA A 234 -20.08 -21.43 -8.53
C ALA A 234 -19.77 -20.09 -7.83
N LEU A 235 -20.78 -19.32 -7.44
CA LEU A 235 -20.62 -18.08 -6.70
C LEU A 235 -19.93 -18.30 -5.34
N ILE A 236 -20.31 -19.37 -4.63
CA ILE A 236 -19.64 -19.76 -3.38
C ILE A 236 -18.16 -20.09 -3.64
N PHE A 237 -17.85 -20.82 -4.72
CA PHE A 237 -16.45 -21.09 -5.08
C PHE A 237 -15.65 -19.82 -5.41
N TYR A 238 -16.25 -18.84 -6.06
CA TYR A 238 -15.58 -17.55 -6.28
C TYR A 238 -15.28 -16.82 -4.96
N LEU A 239 -16.21 -16.80 -4.02
CA LEU A 239 -15.99 -16.21 -2.70
C LEU A 239 -14.91 -16.97 -1.91
N LEU A 240 -14.98 -18.29 -1.87
CA LEU A 240 -13.97 -19.12 -1.20
C LEU A 240 -12.59 -18.96 -1.86
N GLY A 241 -12.55 -18.82 -3.18
CA GLY A 241 -11.34 -18.56 -3.96
C GLY A 241 -10.65 -17.23 -3.61
N LEU A 242 -11.39 -16.27 -3.04
CA LEU A 242 -10.82 -15.07 -2.45
C LEU A 242 -10.39 -15.29 -1.00
N PHE A 243 -11.33 -15.69 -0.14
CA PHE A 243 -11.14 -15.67 1.31
C PHE A 243 -10.16 -16.74 1.80
N ILE A 244 -10.14 -17.93 1.22
CA ILE A 244 -9.25 -19.02 1.67
C ILE A 244 -7.77 -18.68 1.39
N PRO A 245 -7.35 -18.34 0.15
CA PRO A 245 -5.96 -17.94 -0.10
C PRO A 245 -5.57 -16.67 0.66
N LEU A 246 -6.49 -15.71 0.80
CA LEU A 246 -6.28 -14.47 1.53
C LEU A 246 -5.96 -14.75 3.00
N ALA A 247 -6.79 -15.53 3.69
CA ALA A 247 -6.59 -15.90 5.09
C ALA A 247 -5.30 -16.72 5.29
N TYR A 248 -5.05 -17.68 4.39
CA TYR A 248 -3.85 -18.51 4.43
C TYR A 248 -2.57 -17.68 4.31
N VAL A 249 -2.51 -16.82 3.30
CA VAL A 249 -1.33 -16.00 3.03
C VAL A 249 -1.13 -14.95 4.13
N ALA A 250 -2.21 -14.31 4.56
CA ALA A 250 -2.17 -13.31 5.60
C ALA A 250 -1.61 -13.87 6.92
N LYS A 251 -2.02 -15.10 7.29
CA LYS A 251 -1.53 -15.78 8.50
C LYS A 251 -0.13 -16.38 8.34
N LYS A 252 0.21 -16.89 7.14
CA LYS A 252 1.51 -17.51 6.90
C LYS A 252 2.68 -16.51 6.97
N TYR A 253 2.43 -15.27 6.56
CA TYR A 253 3.44 -14.20 6.50
C TYR A 253 3.25 -13.12 7.59
N GLU A 254 2.40 -13.36 8.59
CA GLU A 254 2.25 -12.56 9.80
C GLU A 254 3.50 -12.65 10.71
#